data_07184d40a57fab2b7fcaad313d78b5c7
#
_entry.id   07184d40a57fab2b7fcaad313d78b5c7
#
_cell.length_a   1.000
_cell.length_b   1.000
_cell.length_c   1.000
_cell.angle_alpha   90.00
_cell.angle_beta   90.00
_cell.angle_gamma   90.00
#
_symmetry.space_group_name_H-M   'P 1'
#
loop_
_entity.id
_entity.type
_entity.pdbx_description
1 polymer ?
#
loop_
_entity_poly.entity_id
_entity_poly.type
_entity_poly.pdbx_seq_one_letter_code
_entity_poly.pdbx_strand_id
1 'polypeptide(L)'
;VQQLLAKADAQDGRQPALNEVDEDLINLVSMLFEFILDDYNLSAPVQVLISRLQIPILKVVIKDKSFFSKATHPARKLLNSLARAGIGWSSSDEKTRDKLYGQIHNVVQRILNEFDGNIQLFETLNEEFEQFLERENRKASLVEQRTRESERGRIKSQKAQEEVDRLLREKVSRYRLPDSVSDILMNGWSRVMFLAYLKDDTEHRWHETARVVDDLIWCLHPHEEDEERDQWVRVVPGLLKSLRAGLEEVSYNATRLDQMMGHLKHELAEAFRTNAAIEARQDAPSDAEDEAPTVHQTAVERQQELEDAAIAEYVAKLDTIEIGNWVEFRLVNGTSFRCKLSAIIDEADCFVFVNRMGLKVIEKTRVELAHEMRRGRLTLLEQGALIDRALNAVVGNLRTKTA
;
A
#
# COMPACT_ATOMS: atom_id res chain seq x y z
N VAL A 1 -43.72 0.48 11.04
CA VAL A 1 -44.69 1.21 10.18
C VAL A 1 -46.10 0.73 10.48
N GLN A 2 -46.44 -0.57 10.43
CA GLN A 2 -47.77 -1.13 10.75
C GLN A 2 -48.24 -0.75 12.16
N GLN A 3 -47.36 -0.73 13.18
CA GLN A 3 -47.71 -0.31 14.54
C GLN A 3 -47.96 1.21 14.67
N LEU A 4 -47.38 2.04 13.80
CA LEU A 4 -47.62 3.49 13.76
C LEU A 4 -48.94 3.79 13.02
N LEU A 5 -49.28 3.05 11.99
CA LEU A 5 -50.56 3.12 11.28
C LEU A 5 -51.72 2.67 12.19
N ALA A 6 -51.57 1.58 12.93
CA ALA A 6 -52.53 1.11 13.91
C ALA A 6 -52.79 2.11 15.07
N LYS A 7 -51.83 2.97 15.42
CA LYS A 7 -51.99 4.04 16.39
C LYS A 7 -52.70 5.30 15.80
N ALA A 8 -52.48 5.56 14.51
CA ALA A 8 -53.17 6.65 13.81
C ALA A 8 -54.67 6.34 13.60
N ASP A 9 -54.99 5.07 13.33
CA ASP A 9 -56.41 4.61 13.16
C ASP A 9 -57.27 4.76 14.42
N ALA A 10 -56.65 4.86 15.61
CA ALA A 10 -57.38 5.00 16.87
C ALA A 10 -57.88 6.43 17.14
N GLN A 11 -57.50 7.43 16.35
CA GLN A 11 -57.84 8.83 16.61
C GLN A 11 -58.83 9.47 15.62
N ASP A 12 -59.05 8.92 14.42
CA ASP A 12 -59.79 9.67 13.38
C ASP A 12 -60.83 8.87 12.57
N GLY A 13 -61.34 7.76 13.03
CA GLY A 13 -62.56 7.07 12.51
C GLY A 13 -62.67 6.85 10.97
N ARG A 14 -61.65 7.13 10.20
CA ARG A 14 -61.52 6.85 8.76
C ARG A 14 -60.33 5.92 8.56
N GLN A 15 -60.59 4.66 8.23
CA GLN A 15 -59.53 3.77 7.75
C GLN A 15 -58.97 4.34 6.43
N PRO A 16 -57.70 4.79 6.36
CA PRO A 16 -57.05 5.04 5.09
C PRO A 16 -56.80 3.66 4.47
N ALA A 17 -57.58 3.28 3.46
CA ALA A 17 -57.30 2.12 2.65
C ALA A 17 -55.95 2.37 1.96
N LEU A 18 -54.87 1.72 2.46
CA LEU A 18 -53.61 1.65 1.76
C LEU A 18 -53.88 1.03 0.38
N ASN A 19 -53.52 1.75 -0.66
CA ASN A 19 -53.57 1.23 -2.02
C ASN A 19 -52.56 0.09 -2.13
N GLU A 20 -52.88 -1.01 -2.82
CA GLU A 20 -51.94 -2.12 -3.06
C GLU A 20 -50.56 -1.65 -3.51
N VAL A 21 -50.51 -0.58 -4.28
CA VAL A 21 -49.26 0.08 -4.75
C VAL A 21 -48.47 0.72 -3.60
N ASP A 22 -49.12 1.24 -2.57
CA ASP A 22 -48.44 1.88 -1.44
C ASP A 22 -47.84 0.80 -0.49
N GLU A 23 -48.49 -0.36 -0.36
CA GLU A 23 -47.93 -1.52 0.37
C GLU A 23 -46.69 -2.06 -0.32
N ASP A 24 -46.68 -2.18 -1.64
CA ASP A 24 -45.51 -2.59 -2.41
C ASP A 24 -44.33 -1.62 -2.24
N LEU A 25 -44.61 -0.30 -2.24
CA LEU A 25 -43.58 0.72 -2.02
C LEU A 25 -43.00 0.66 -0.60
N ILE A 26 -43.82 0.43 0.41
CA ILE A 26 -43.36 0.24 1.80
C ILE A 26 -42.47 -0.96 1.91
N ASN A 27 -42.83 -2.09 1.29
CA ASN A 27 -42.06 -3.31 1.28
C ASN A 27 -40.73 -3.12 0.56
N LEU A 28 -40.72 -2.46 -0.61
CA LEU A 28 -39.49 -2.16 -1.36
C LEU A 28 -38.49 -1.29 -0.56
N VAL A 29 -39.01 -0.23 0.10
CA VAL A 29 -38.18 0.63 0.94
C VAL A 29 -37.65 -0.15 2.15
N SER A 30 -38.45 -1.01 2.77
CA SER A 30 -38.03 -1.84 3.89
C SER A 30 -36.91 -2.78 3.48
N MET A 31 -37.05 -3.50 2.36
CA MET A 31 -36.01 -4.40 1.82
C MET A 31 -34.72 -3.63 1.44
N LEU A 32 -34.86 -2.42 0.90
CA LEU A 32 -33.72 -1.55 0.59
C LEU A 32 -32.91 -1.21 1.85
N PHE A 33 -33.61 -0.83 2.94
CA PHE A 33 -32.93 -0.47 4.20
C PHE A 33 -32.42 -1.69 4.97
N GLU A 34 -33.04 -2.87 4.86
CA GLU A 34 -32.49 -4.13 5.34
C GLU A 34 -31.15 -4.42 4.66
N PHE A 35 -31.06 -4.31 3.33
CA PHE A 35 -29.81 -4.46 2.61
C PHE A 35 -28.73 -3.47 3.07
N ILE A 36 -29.11 -2.20 3.31
CA ILE A 36 -28.17 -1.17 3.80
C ILE A 36 -27.62 -1.53 5.19
N LEU A 37 -28.45 -2.09 6.07
CA LEU A 37 -28.05 -2.52 7.41
C LEU A 37 -27.14 -3.74 7.40
N ASP A 38 -27.28 -4.59 6.38
CA ASP A 38 -26.48 -5.81 6.23
C ASP A 38 -25.20 -5.61 5.37
N ASP A 39 -25.05 -4.41 4.77
CA ASP A 39 -23.90 -4.13 3.88
C ASP A 39 -22.59 -4.01 4.67
N TYR A 40 -21.75 -5.04 4.57
CA TYR A 40 -20.43 -5.10 5.21
C TYR A 40 -19.46 -3.98 4.77
N ASN A 41 -19.69 -3.34 3.62
CA ASN A 41 -18.87 -2.20 3.17
C ASN A 41 -19.07 -0.95 4.04
N LEU A 42 -20.19 -0.85 4.74
CA LEU A 42 -20.46 0.25 5.67
C LEU A 42 -20.07 -0.14 7.09
N SER A 43 -19.55 0.83 7.85
CA SER A 43 -19.36 0.63 9.28
C SER A 43 -20.70 0.72 10.03
N ALA A 44 -20.86 -0.09 11.09
CA ALA A 44 -22.10 -0.15 11.86
C ALA A 44 -22.63 1.23 12.34
N PRO A 45 -21.79 2.18 12.83
CA PRO A 45 -22.28 3.52 13.18
C PRO A 45 -22.85 4.31 12.01
N VAL A 46 -22.29 4.17 10.80
CA VAL A 46 -22.81 4.84 9.59
C VAL A 46 -24.10 4.17 9.11
N GLN A 47 -24.18 2.83 9.17
CA GLN A 47 -25.40 2.07 8.88
C GLN A 47 -26.56 2.57 9.76
N VAL A 48 -26.34 2.71 11.07
CA VAL A 48 -27.35 3.23 12.03
C VAL A 48 -27.79 4.66 11.69
N LEU A 49 -26.88 5.52 11.24
CA LEU A 49 -27.25 6.88 10.82
C LEU A 49 -28.10 6.88 9.56
N ILE A 50 -27.71 6.13 8.54
CA ILE A 50 -28.42 6.05 7.27
C ILE A 50 -29.81 5.40 7.46
N SER A 51 -29.92 4.37 8.30
CA SER A 51 -31.20 3.68 8.54
C SER A 51 -32.28 4.58 9.13
N ARG A 52 -31.92 5.67 9.84
CA ARG A 52 -32.87 6.67 10.32
C ARG A 52 -33.60 7.39 9.20
N LEU A 53 -33.06 7.35 7.99
CA LEU A 53 -33.68 7.99 6.81
C LEU A 53 -34.78 7.13 6.19
N GLN A 54 -35.08 5.94 6.69
CA GLN A 54 -36.12 5.05 6.14
C GLN A 54 -37.47 5.74 5.98
N ILE A 55 -37.94 6.41 7.02
CA ILE A 55 -39.23 7.11 6.99
C ILE A 55 -39.25 8.35 6.06
N PRO A 56 -38.25 9.26 6.11
CA PRO A 56 -38.15 10.32 5.11
C PRO A 56 -38.12 9.80 3.67
N ILE A 57 -37.32 8.75 3.39
CA ILE A 57 -37.23 8.17 2.04
C ILE A 57 -38.56 7.53 1.62
N LEU A 58 -39.27 6.86 2.53
CA LEU A 58 -40.59 6.34 2.23
C LEU A 58 -41.55 7.48 1.81
N LYS A 59 -41.55 8.61 2.52
CA LYS A 59 -42.35 9.80 2.14
C LYS A 59 -41.95 10.34 0.75
N VAL A 60 -40.66 10.36 0.44
CA VAL A 60 -40.14 10.73 -0.89
C VAL A 60 -40.70 9.80 -1.96
N VAL A 61 -40.59 8.48 -1.75
CA VAL A 61 -40.97 7.43 -2.72
C VAL A 61 -42.48 7.44 -3.01
N ILE A 62 -43.31 7.65 -1.98
CA ILE A 62 -44.77 7.78 -2.15
C ILE A 62 -45.08 9.01 -3.02
N LYS A 63 -44.36 10.11 -2.83
CA LYS A 63 -44.56 11.35 -3.58
C LYS A 63 -43.97 11.32 -4.98
N ASP A 64 -42.78 10.72 -5.15
CA ASP A 64 -42.07 10.62 -6.41
C ASP A 64 -41.48 9.21 -6.61
N LYS A 65 -42.18 8.37 -7.35
CA LYS A 65 -41.80 6.99 -7.68
C LYS A 65 -40.55 6.92 -8.56
N SER A 66 -40.10 8.06 -9.13
CA SER A 66 -38.88 8.12 -9.94
C SER A 66 -37.61 7.84 -9.13
N PHE A 67 -37.67 7.81 -7.81
CA PHE A 67 -36.58 7.36 -6.92
C PHE A 67 -36.02 6.00 -7.33
N PHE A 68 -36.88 5.04 -7.68
CA PHE A 68 -36.40 3.70 -8.08
C PHE A 68 -35.87 3.64 -9.52
N SER A 69 -36.40 4.44 -10.42
CA SER A 69 -36.07 4.39 -11.85
C SER A 69 -34.96 5.33 -12.27
N LYS A 70 -34.77 6.47 -11.58
CA LYS A 70 -33.79 7.49 -11.94
C LYS A 70 -32.61 7.49 -10.98
N ALA A 71 -31.42 7.07 -11.45
CA ALA A 71 -30.17 7.16 -10.67
C ALA A 71 -29.81 8.60 -10.28
N THR A 72 -30.31 9.59 -11.03
CA THR A 72 -30.08 11.02 -10.79
C THR A 72 -31.02 11.64 -9.77
N HIS A 73 -31.96 10.86 -9.19
CA HIS A 73 -32.89 11.37 -8.17
C HIS A 73 -32.12 11.94 -6.95
N PRO A 74 -32.45 13.18 -6.46
CA PRO A 74 -31.69 13.87 -5.40
C PRO A 74 -31.50 13.02 -4.13
N ALA A 75 -32.58 12.41 -3.62
CA ALA A 75 -32.50 11.57 -2.43
C ALA A 75 -31.60 10.33 -2.64
N ARG A 76 -31.60 9.74 -3.84
CA ARG A 76 -30.72 8.61 -4.20
C ARG A 76 -29.26 9.04 -4.27
N LYS A 77 -28.96 10.21 -4.88
CA LYS A 77 -27.62 10.79 -4.90
C LYS A 77 -27.08 11.01 -3.49
N LEU A 78 -27.85 11.66 -2.64
CA LEU A 78 -27.44 11.93 -1.26
C LEU A 78 -27.17 10.65 -0.48
N LEU A 79 -28.04 9.63 -0.54
CA LEU A 79 -27.81 8.34 0.12
C LEU A 79 -26.53 7.67 -0.38
N ASN A 80 -26.28 7.68 -1.70
CA ASN A 80 -25.05 7.14 -2.28
C ASN A 80 -23.81 7.92 -1.82
N SER A 81 -23.89 9.25 -1.71
CA SER A 81 -22.79 10.11 -1.23
C SER A 81 -22.47 9.83 0.24
N LEU A 82 -23.51 9.73 1.10
CA LEU A 82 -23.33 9.37 2.52
C LEU A 82 -22.70 7.99 2.68
N ALA A 83 -23.17 6.99 1.92
CA ALA A 83 -22.65 5.63 1.97
C ALA A 83 -21.20 5.56 1.49
N ARG A 84 -20.90 6.14 0.31
CA ARG A 84 -19.53 6.20 -0.24
C ARG A 84 -18.56 6.85 0.75
N ALA A 85 -18.98 7.94 1.39
CA ALA A 85 -18.18 8.60 2.41
C ALA A 85 -17.95 7.71 3.64
N GLY A 86 -18.89 6.84 3.98
CA GLY A 86 -18.83 5.94 5.12
C GLY A 86 -17.93 4.71 4.92
N ILE A 87 -17.59 4.30 3.67
CA ILE A 87 -16.81 3.09 3.40
C ILE A 87 -15.44 3.14 4.11
N GLY A 88 -14.70 4.24 3.99
CA GLY A 88 -13.37 4.39 4.59
C GLY A 88 -13.38 4.79 6.07
N TRP A 89 -14.53 4.87 6.72
CA TRP A 89 -14.62 5.25 8.12
C TRP A 89 -14.38 4.04 9.04
N SER A 90 -13.52 4.21 10.04
CA SER A 90 -13.19 3.20 11.04
C SER A 90 -13.30 3.79 12.46
N SER A 91 -13.75 2.99 13.41
CA SER A 91 -13.88 3.40 14.82
C SER A 91 -12.53 3.65 15.51
N SER A 92 -11.43 3.19 14.90
CA SER A 92 -10.06 3.39 15.42
C SER A 92 -9.49 4.78 15.13
N ASP A 93 -10.08 5.55 14.21
CA ASP A 93 -9.61 6.87 13.79
C ASP A 93 -10.25 8.00 14.63
N GLU A 94 -9.82 8.20 15.88
CA GLU A 94 -10.41 9.18 16.79
C GLU A 94 -10.44 10.62 16.26
N LYS A 95 -9.41 11.06 15.54
CA LYS A 95 -9.35 12.43 14.98
C LYS A 95 -10.21 12.64 13.72
N THR A 96 -10.42 11.59 12.94
CA THR A 96 -11.25 11.62 11.73
C THR A 96 -12.71 11.34 12.05
N ARG A 97 -12.96 10.64 13.16
CA ARG A 97 -14.26 10.24 13.67
C ARG A 97 -15.22 11.42 13.80
N ASP A 98 -14.76 12.52 14.37
CA ASP A 98 -15.61 13.62 14.76
C ASP A 98 -16.11 14.45 13.57
N LYS A 99 -15.29 14.69 12.54
CA LYS A 99 -15.69 15.56 11.43
C LYS A 99 -16.64 14.89 10.44
N LEU A 100 -16.28 13.73 9.92
CA LEU A 100 -17.14 13.07 8.92
C LEU A 100 -18.40 12.52 9.53
N TYR A 101 -18.27 11.80 10.64
CA TYR A 101 -19.42 11.28 11.37
C TYR A 101 -20.35 12.40 11.80
N GLY A 102 -19.79 13.49 12.34
CA GLY A 102 -20.55 14.69 12.70
C GLY A 102 -21.27 15.32 11.50
N GLN A 103 -20.64 15.34 10.32
CA GLN A 103 -21.26 15.87 9.12
C GLN A 103 -22.37 14.95 8.59
N ILE A 104 -22.16 13.63 8.56
CA ILE A 104 -23.22 12.66 8.21
C ILE A 104 -24.39 12.78 9.19
N HIS A 105 -24.09 12.84 10.50
CA HIS A 105 -25.10 13.02 11.53
C HIS A 105 -25.90 14.31 11.34
N ASN A 106 -25.24 15.43 11.04
CA ASN A 106 -25.88 16.72 10.79
C ASN A 106 -26.84 16.66 9.59
N VAL A 107 -26.37 16.07 8.46
CA VAL A 107 -27.22 15.89 7.26
C VAL A 107 -28.44 15.04 7.60
N VAL A 108 -28.27 13.92 8.31
CA VAL A 108 -29.38 13.06 8.74
C VAL A 108 -30.36 13.81 9.65
N GLN A 109 -29.85 14.56 10.64
CA GLN A 109 -30.72 15.34 11.56
C GLN A 109 -31.51 16.44 10.82
N ARG A 110 -30.88 17.11 9.86
CA ARG A 110 -31.59 18.13 9.06
C ARG A 110 -32.72 17.51 8.23
N ILE A 111 -32.48 16.33 7.62
CA ILE A 111 -33.57 15.63 6.92
C ILE A 111 -34.69 15.25 7.87
N LEU A 112 -34.38 14.73 9.06
CA LEU A 112 -35.40 14.33 10.03
C LEU A 112 -36.25 15.50 10.55
N ASN A 113 -35.63 16.69 10.68
CA ASN A 113 -36.29 17.86 11.28
C ASN A 113 -36.92 18.81 10.25
N GLU A 114 -36.30 18.94 9.06
CA GLU A 114 -36.68 19.98 8.08
C GLU A 114 -37.45 19.42 6.88
N PHE A 115 -37.49 18.06 6.70
CA PHE A 115 -38.18 17.51 5.53
C PHE A 115 -39.70 17.55 5.67
N ASP A 116 -40.31 18.46 4.94
CA ASP A 116 -41.76 18.69 4.82
C ASP A 116 -42.42 18.08 3.56
N GLY A 117 -41.64 17.32 2.78
CA GLY A 117 -42.00 16.77 1.47
C GLY A 117 -41.37 17.51 0.28
N ASN A 118 -40.55 18.53 0.50
CA ASN A 118 -39.80 19.20 -0.56
C ASN A 118 -38.49 18.44 -0.89
N ILE A 119 -38.41 17.86 -2.09
CA ILE A 119 -37.27 17.08 -2.57
C ILE A 119 -36.02 17.95 -2.75
N GLN A 120 -36.18 19.28 -2.95
CA GLN A 120 -35.06 20.23 -3.10
C GLN A 120 -34.10 20.21 -1.90
N LEU A 121 -34.61 19.90 -0.69
CA LEU A 121 -33.79 19.76 0.50
C LEU A 121 -32.67 18.73 0.31
N PHE A 122 -32.97 17.58 -0.32
CA PHE A 122 -31.98 16.53 -0.57
C PHE A 122 -30.89 16.99 -1.57
N GLU A 123 -31.23 17.80 -2.55
CA GLU A 123 -30.29 18.38 -3.51
C GLU A 123 -29.34 19.35 -2.81
N THR A 124 -29.85 20.29 -2.05
CA THR A 124 -29.06 21.27 -1.28
C THR A 124 -28.13 20.56 -0.30
N LEU A 125 -28.62 19.56 0.45
CA LEU A 125 -27.82 18.81 1.40
C LEU A 125 -26.74 17.98 0.71
N ASN A 126 -27.02 17.43 -0.48
CA ASN A 126 -26.01 16.70 -1.26
C ASN A 126 -24.91 17.63 -1.76
N GLU A 127 -25.24 18.82 -2.24
CA GLU A 127 -24.24 19.81 -2.68
C GLU A 127 -23.34 20.27 -1.52
N GLU A 128 -23.93 20.60 -0.36
CA GLU A 128 -23.17 20.97 0.84
C GLU A 128 -22.24 19.84 1.30
N PHE A 129 -22.73 18.60 1.26
CA PHE A 129 -21.98 17.43 1.67
C PHE A 129 -20.83 17.10 0.70
N GLU A 130 -21.07 17.16 -0.61
CA GLU A 130 -20.02 16.96 -1.62
C GLU A 130 -18.93 18.03 -1.53
N GLN A 131 -19.30 19.31 -1.30
CA GLN A 131 -18.32 20.37 -1.07
C GLN A 131 -17.47 20.14 0.19
N PHE A 132 -18.07 19.59 1.24
CA PHE A 132 -17.33 19.18 2.44
C PHE A 132 -16.35 18.05 2.11
N LEU A 133 -16.80 16.99 1.42
CA LEU A 133 -15.98 15.86 1.02
C LEU A 133 -14.81 16.31 0.12
N GLU A 134 -15.06 17.19 -0.83
CA GLU A 134 -14.03 17.69 -1.74
C GLU A 134 -12.91 18.42 -0.97
N ARG A 135 -13.28 19.27 -0.01
CA ARG A 135 -12.31 19.96 0.85
C ARG A 135 -11.45 19.00 1.68
N GLU A 136 -12.05 17.98 2.29
CA GLU A 136 -11.32 17.00 3.09
C GLU A 136 -10.47 16.09 2.19
N ASN A 137 -10.97 15.67 1.03
CA ASN A 137 -10.23 14.86 0.07
C ASN A 137 -9.02 15.60 -0.52
N ARG A 138 -9.12 16.91 -0.80
CA ARG A 138 -7.97 17.71 -1.26
C ARG A 138 -6.85 17.74 -0.21
N LYS A 139 -7.18 17.89 1.08
CA LYS A 139 -6.20 17.83 2.16
C LYS A 139 -5.56 16.44 2.27
N ALA A 140 -6.38 15.40 2.26
CA ALA A 140 -5.92 14.03 2.33
C ALA A 140 -5.01 13.66 1.15
N SER A 141 -5.35 14.11 -0.07
CA SER A 141 -4.56 13.86 -1.28
C SER A 141 -3.14 14.43 -1.19
N LEU A 142 -2.98 15.64 -0.64
CA LEU A 142 -1.64 16.24 -0.43
C LEU A 142 -0.80 15.44 0.57
N VAL A 143 -1.43 14.97 1.66
CA VAL A 143 -0.76 14.14 2.67
C VAL A 143 -0.41 12.79 2.06
N GLU A 144 -1.33 12.18 1.32
CA GLU A 144 -1.14 10.90 0.64
C GLU A 144 0.00 10.96 -0.39
N GLN A 145 0.08 12.05 -1.18
CA GLN A 145 1.18 12.24 -2.12
C GLN A 145 2.53 12.28 -1.40
N ARG A 146 2.64 13.04 -0.31
CA ARG A 146 3.87 13.09 0.50
C ARG A 146 4.21 11.73 1.11
N THR A 147 3.21 10.99 1.58
CA THR A 147 3.37 9.63 2.10
C THR A 147 3.94 8.71 1.02
N ARG A 148 3.39 8.72 -0.19
CA ARG A 148 3.89 7.93 -1.33
C ARG A 148 5.33 8.26 -1.70
N GLU A 149 5.65 9.54 -1.80
CA GLU A 149 7.00 10.00 -2.13
C GLU A 149 8.01 9.59 -1.05
N SER A 150 7.64 9.76 0.21
CA SER A 150 8.47 9.36 1.36
C SER A 150 8.72 7.85 1.40
N GLU A 151 7.67 7.04 1.19
CA GLU A 151 7.81 5.57 1.21
C GLU A 151 8.62 5.05 0.03
N ARG A 152 8.44 5.61 -1.17
CA ARG A 152 9.30 5.28 -2.32
C ARG A 152 10.76 5.60 -2.04
N GLY A 153 11.03 6.79 -1.48
CA GLY A 153 12.39 7.19 -1.11
C GLY A 153 12.99 6.26 -0.05
N ARG A 154 12.22 5.89 0.98
CA ARG A 154 12.65 4.97 2.04
C ARG A 154 12.98 3.58 1.48
N ILE A 155 12.10 3.02 0.66
CA ILE A 155 12.28 1.68 0.07
C ILE A 155 13.47 1.68 -0.88
N LYS A 156 13.59 2.67 -1.77
CA LYS A 156 14.75 2.81 -2.67
C LYS A 156 16.07 2.91 -1.88
N SER A 157 16.05 3.67 -0.77
CA SER A 157 17.22 3.81 0.10
C SER A 157 17.58 2.50 0.82
N GLN A 158 16.59 1.79 1.32
CA GLN A 158 16.79 0.49 1.96
C GLN A 158 17.38 -0.53 0.97
N LYS A 159 16.80 -0.62 -0.23
CA LYS A 159 17.27 -1.52 -1.29
C LYS A 159 18.70 -1.17 -1.72
N ALA A 160 19.00 0.13 -1.86
CA ALA A 160 20.36 0.59 -2.15
C ALA A 160 21.37 0.10 -1.09
N GLN A 161 21.02 0.20 0.19
CA GLN A 161 21.88 -0.25 1.29
C GLN A 161 22.07 -1.77 1.25
N GLU A 162 20.97 -2.53 1.05
CA GLU A 162 21.02 -4.00 0.95
C GLU A 162 21.91 -4.46 -0.21
N GLU A 163 21.80 -3.84 -1.38
CA GLU A 163 22.64 -4.19 -2.55
C GLU A 163 24.10 -3.85 -2.36
N VAL A 164 24.40 -2.68 -1.78
CA VAL A 164 25.78 -2.30 -1.43
C VAL A 164 26.37 -3.28 -0.43
N ASP A 165 25.63 -3.59 0.64
CA ASP A 165 26.09 -4.51 1.68
C ASP A 165 26.27 -5.92 1.13
N ARG A 166 25.39 -6.38 0.24
CA ARG A 166 25.50 -7.68 -0.41
C ARG A 166 26.76 -7.76 -1.26
N LEU A 167 26.95 -6.80 -2.17
CA LEU A 167 28.11 -6.78 -3.08
C LEU A 167 29.43 -6.67 -2.32
N LEU A 168 29.53 -5.77 -1.34
CA LEU A 168 30.74 -5.61 -0.56
C LEU A 168 31.04 -6.84 0.31
N ARG A 169 30.03 -7.44 0.95
CA ARG A 169 30.24 -8.68 1.72
C ARG A 169 30.71 -9.82 0.82
N GLU A 170 30.08 -10.02 -0.33
CA GLU A 170 30.45 -11.05 -1.28
C GLU A 170 31.92 -10.91 -1.70
N LYS A 171 32.36 -9.69 -2.07
CA LYS A 171 33.71 -9.45 -2.57
C LYS A 171 34.76 -9.42 -1.45
N VAL A 172 34.46 -8.76 -0.32
CA VAL A 172 35.38 -8.62 0.81
C VAL A 172 35.52 -9.92 1.61
N SER A 173 34.47 -10.73 1.75
CA SER A 173 34.49 -11.97 2.53
C SER A 173 35.37 -13.06 1.89
N ARG A 174 35.56 -13.01 0.58
CA ARG A 174 36.37 -14.00 -0.15
C ARG A 174 37.86 -13.90 0.18
N TYR A 175 38.34 -12.74 0.62
CA TYR A 175 39.76 -12.43 0.80
C TYR A 175 40.05 -11.86 2.19
N ARG A 176 41.29 -12.09 2.67
CA ARG A 176 41.83 -11.39 3.84
C ARG A 176 42.47 -10.08 3.39
N LEU A 177 41.61 -9.04 3.28
CA LEU A 177 42.09 -7.72 2.91
C LEU A 177 42.80 -7.04 4.09
N PRO A 178 43.83 -6.19 3.84
CA PRO A 178 44.39 -5.31 4.85
C PRO A 178 43.28 -4.42 5.50
N ASP A 179 43.44 -4.13 6.80
CA ASP A 179 42.45 -3.34 7.56
C ASP A 179 42.20 -1.96 6.92
N SER A 180 43.22 -1.33 6.38
CA SER A 180 43.15 -0.06 5.66
C SER A 180 42.27 -0.14 4.42
N VAL A 181 42.35 -1.22 3.65
CA VAL A 181 41.52 -1.45 2.45
C VAL A 181 40.08 -1.76 2.85
N SER A 182 39.90 -2.62 3.87
CA SER A 182 38.60 -2.94 4.40
C SER A 182 37.87 -1.67 4.93
N ASP A 183 38.59 -0.79 5.64
CA ASP A 183 38.02 0.49 6.14
C ASP A 183 37.60 1.41 4.98
N ILE A 184 38.39 1.52 3.93
CA ILE A 184 38.07 2.28 2.72
C ILE A 184 36.79 1.76 2.07
N LEU A 185 36.68 0.46 1.87
CA LEU A 185 35.53 -0.16 1.21
C LEU A 185 34.27 -0.08 2.05
N MET A 186 34.33 -0.50 3.31
CA MET A 186 33.15 -0.63 4.17
C MET A 186 32.65 0.70 4.74
N ASN A 187 33.55 1.62 5.10
CA ASN A 187 33.19 2.89 5.75
C ASN A 187 33.27 4.11 4.82
N GLY A 188 33.95 3.99 3.69
CA GLY A 188 34.11 5.08 2.70
C GLY A 188 33.34 4.80 1.41
N TRP A 189 33.81 3.80 0.65
CA TRP A 189 33.30 3.53 -0.69
C TRP A 189 31.85 3.04 -0.71
N SER A 190 31.40 2.35 0.34
CA SER A 190 30.00 1.97 0.52
C SER A 190 29.04 3.15 0.36
N ARG A 191 29.42 4.35 0.84
CA ARG A 191 28.59 5.57 0.70
C ARG A 191 28.57 6.08 -0.75
N VAL A 192 29.68 5.96 -1.46
CA VAL A 192 29.78 6.32 -2.89
C VAL A 192 28.86 5.42 -3.71
N MET A 193 28.94 4.11 -3.48
CA MET A 193 28.08 3.11 -4.11
C MET A 193 26.60 3.35 -3.80
N PHE A 194 26.27 3.62 -2.53
CA PHE A 194 24.92 3.95 -2.12
C PHE A 194 24.36 5.17 -2.87
N LEU A 195 25.11 6.26 -2.98
CA LEU A 195 24.68 7.44 -3.73
C LEU A 195 24.62 7.17 -5.24
N ALA A 196 25.53 6.34 -5.79
CA ALA A 196 25.46 5.93 -7.18
C ALA A 196 24.15 5.19 -7.47
N TYR A 197 23.79 4.21 -6.63
CA TYR A 197 22.52 3.47 -6.76
C TYR A 197 21.28 4.38 -6.71
N LEU A 198 21.27 5.37 -5.80
CA LEU A 198 20.13 6.28 -5.65
C LEU A 198 19.96 7.27 -6.80
N LYS A 199 21.08 7.75 -7.40
CA LYS A 199 21.10 8.81 -8.41
C LYS A 199 21.06 8.29 -9.84
N ASP A 200 21.36 7.02 -10.06
CA ASP A 200 21.56 6.48 -11.40
C ASP A 200 20.32 5.74 -11.91
N ASP A 201 19.64 6.37 -12.87
CA ASP A 201 18.50 5.74 -13.56
C ASP A 201 18.95 4.78 -14.67
N THR A 202 20.25 4.77 -15.03
CA THR A 202 20.82 3.96 -16.13
C THR A 202 21.72 2.79 -15.67
N GLU A 203 21.87 2.62 -14.38
CA GLU A 203 22.78 1.64 -13.74
C GLU A 203 24.28 1.77 -14.12
N HIS A 204 24.63 2.72 -14.97
CA HIS A 204 25.99 2.90 -15.45
C HIS A 204 26.96 3.26 -14.32
N ARG A 205 26.55 4.23 -13.51
CA ARG A 205 27.35 4.71 -12.37
C ARG A 205 27.49 3.66 -11.27
N TRP A 206 26.46 2.84 -11.05
CA TRP A 206 26.49 1.71 -10.16
C TRP A 206 27.57 0.70 -10.61
N HIS A 207 27.57 0.32 -11.88
CA HIS A 207 28.58 -0.60 -12.43
C HIS A 207 29.99 -0.03 -12.40
N GLU A 208 30.17 1.28 -12.62
CA GLU A 208 31.48 1.94 -12.48
C GLU A 208 31.99 1.86 -11.04
N THR A 209 31.13 2.12 -10.03
CA THR A 209 31.52 2.05 -8.62
C THR A 209 31.82 0.61 -8.17
N ALA A 210 31.08 -0.37 -8.69
CA ALA A 210 31.34 -1.79 -8.44
C ALA A 210 32.69 -2.22 -9.06
N ARG A 211 33.02 -1.76 -10.29
CA ARG A 211 34.31 -2.05 -10.95
C ARG A 211 35.50 -1.51 -10.17
N VAL A 212 35.36 -0.35 -9.51
CA VAL A 212 36.44 0.18 -8.65
C VAL A 212 36.78 -0.78 -7.50
N VAL A 213 35.78 -1.50 -6.96
CA VAL A 213 36.03 -2.55 -5.94
C VAL A 213 36.79 -3.72 -6.55
N ASP A 214 36.41 -4.16 -7.76
CA ASP A 214 37.11 -5.24 -8.47
C ASP A 214 38.54 -4.87 -8.81
N ASP A 215 38.74 -3.67 -9.34
CA ASP A 215 40.09 -3.17 -9.69
C ASP A 215 40.95 -3.06 -8.43
N LEU A 216 40.39 -2.64 -7.29
CA LEU A 216 41.13 -2.55 -6.03
C LEU A 216 41.57 -3.94 -5.54
N ILE A 217 40.66 -4.91 -5.55
CA ILE A 217 40.97 -6.31 -5.14
C ILE A 217 41.97 -6.90 -6.10
N TRP A 218 41.77 -6.70 -7.41
CA TRP A 218 42.74 -7.21 -8.42
C TRP A 218 44.14 -6.62 -8.21
N CYS A 219 44.26 -5.33 -7.95
CA CYS A 219 45.59 -4.69 -7.71
C CYS A 219 46.35 -5.24 -6.49
N LEU A 220 45.64 -5.90 -5.56
CA LEU A 220 46.23 -6.52 -4.37
C LEU A 220 46.65 -7.99 -4.58
N HIS A 221 46.25 -8.60 -5.70
CA HIS A 221 46.67 -9.96 -6.05
C HIS A 221 48.11 -9.98 -6.58
N PRO A 222 48.81 -11.14 -6.51
CA PRO A 222 50.11 -11.29 -7.12
C PRO A 222 50.01 -11.21 -8.65
N HIS A 223 50.98 -10.57 -9.25
CA HIS A 223 51.12 -10.43 -10.71
C HIS A 223 52.44 -11.04 -11.14
N GLU A 224 52.40 -12.27 -11.66
CA GLU A 224 53.59 -13.03 -12.03
C GLU A 224 54.03 -12.73 -13.47
N GLU A 225 53.09 -12.42 -14.37
CA GLU A 225 53.36 -12.14 -15.77
C GLU A 225 53.73 -10.66 -15.99
N ASP A 226 54.68 -10.40 -16.87
CA ASP A 226 55.12 -9.03 -17.21
C ASP A 226 53.97 -8.20 -17.77
N GLU A 227 53.02 -8.81 -18.52
CA GLU A 227 51.87 -8.14 -19.08
C GLU A 227 50.88 -7.66 -17.97
N GLU A 228 50.69 -8.46 -16.93
CA GLU A 228 49.85 -8.11 -15.77
C GLU A 228 50.49 -6.97 -14.96
N ARG A 229 51.79 -7.01 -14.79
CA ARG A 229 52.55 -5.92 -14.12
C ARG A 229 52.46 -4.61 -14.87
N ASP A 230 52.54 -4.64 -16.20
CA ASP A 230 52.33 -3.47 -17.05
C ASP A 230 50.88 -2.95 -16.99
N GLN A 231 49.92 -3.85 -16.87
CA GLN A 231 48.53 -3.49 -16.67
C GLN A 231 48.30 -2.84 -15.29
N TRP A 232 48.90 -3.38 -14.24
CA TRP A 232 48.83 -2.83 -12.88
C TRP A 232 49.33 -1.37 -12.86
N VAL A 233 50.48 -1.07 -13.49
CA VAL A 233 51.02 0.29 -13.58
C VAL A 233 50.07 1.26 -14.28
N ARG A 234 49.28 0.77 -15.23
CA ARG A 234 48.29 1.56 -15.95
C ARG A 234 47.00 1.75 -15.16
N VAL A 235 46.53 0.75 -14.40
CA VAL A 235 45.26 0.76 -13.67
C VAL A 235 45.36 1.56 -12.39
N VAL A 236 46.37 1.41 -11.58
CA VAL A 236 46.50 2.03 -10.25
C VAL A 236 46.31 3.56 -10.21
N PRO A 237 46.93 4.35 -11.12
CA PRO A 237 46.71 5.80 -11.10
C PRO A 237 45.27 6.19 -11.33
N GLY A 238 44.56 5.49 -12.23
CA GLY A 238 43.12 5.68 -12.50
C GLY A 238 42.28 5.30 -11.30
N LEU A 239 42.54 4.14 -10.70
CA LEU A 239 41.89 3.65 -9.51
C LEU A 239 42.00 4.64 -8.33
N LEU A 240 43.20 5.08 -8.01
CA LEU A 240 43.42 6.06 -6.93
C LEU A 240 42.74 7.39 -7.18
N LYS A 241 42.68 7.84 -8.44
CA LYS A 241 41.96 9.05 -8.83
C LYS A 241 40.45 8.88 -8.64
N SER A 242 39.88 7.77 -9.08
CA SER A 242 38.44 7.46 -8.96
C SER A 242 38.04 7.30 -7.49
N LEU A 243 38.84 6.59 -6.68
CA LEU A 243 38.58 6.48 -5.24
C LEU A 243 38.60 7.84 -4.55
N ARG A 244 39.61 8.68 -4.83
CA ARG A 244 39.68 10.02 -4.24
C ARG A 244 38.48 10.88 -4.66
N ALA A 245 38.17 10.94 -5.93
CA ALA A 245 37.06 11.75 -6.44
C ALA A 245 35.71 11.31 -5.87
N GLY A 246 35.44 10.00 -5.81
CA GLY A 246 34.22 9.46 -5.22
C GLY A 246 34.10 9.77 -3.73
N LEU A 247 35.17 9.63 -2.95
CA LEU A 247 35.18 9.92 -1.52
C LEU A 247 35.02 11.42 -1.22
N GLU A 248 35.61 12.30 -2.06
CA GLU A 248 35.39 13.74 -1.99
C GLU A 248 33.93 14.13 -2.28
N GLU A 249 33.29 13.48 -3.24
CA GLU A 249 31.86 13.71 -3.56
C GLU A 249 30.91 13.43 -2.37
N VAL A 250 31.21 12.40 -1.57
CA VAL A 250 30.42 12.07 -0.35
C VAL A 250 30.83 12.89 0.87
N SER A 251 31.61 13.96 0.68
CA SER A 251 32.09 14.85 1.75
C SER A 251 32.84 14.11 2.86
N TYR A 252 33.65 13.13 2.48
CA TYR A 252 34.49 12.41 3.45
C TYR A 252 35.52 13.37 4.05
N ASN A 253 35.84 13.21 5.34
CA ASN A 253 36.76 14.11 6.04
C ASN A 253 38.12 14.17 5.32
N ALA A 254 38.55 15.35 4.86
CA ALA A 254 39.71 15.53 4.01
C ALA A 254 41.01 15.03 4.67
N THR A 255 41.20 15.27 5.97
CA THR A 255 42.42 14.81 6.70
C THR A 255 42.43 13.28 6.79
N ARG A 256 41.30 12.66 7.07
CA ARG A 256 41.17 11.20 7.11
C ARG A 256 41.31 10.58 5.74
N LEU A 257 40.82 11.25 4.69
CA LEU A 257 40.95 10.83 3.29
C LEU A 257 42.43 10.77 2.88
N ASP A 258 43.22 11.84 3.19
CA ASP A 258 44.64 11.87 2.84
C ASP A 258 45.45 10.77 3.56
N GLN A 259 45.13 10.50 4.83
CA GLN A 259 45.72 9.41 5.61
C GLN A 259 45.38 8.05 4.99
N MET A 260 44.11 7.80 4.70
CA MET A 260 43.66 6.54 4.09
C MET A 260 44.27 6.31 2.72
N MET A 261 44.32 7.35 1.87
CA MET A 261 44.95 7.26 0.55
C MET A 261 46.45 7.04 0.66
N GLY A 262 47.11 7.55 1.71
CA GLY A 262 48.51 7.29 2.02
C GLY A 262 48.75 5.81 2.39
N HIS A 263 47.95 5.26 3.28
CA HIS A 263 48.01 3.85 3.66
C HIS A 263 47.72 2.94 2.46
N LEU A 264 46.67 3.23 1.69
CA LEU A 264 46.32 2.47 0.49
C LEU A 264 47.47 2.40 -0.52
N LYS A 265 48.15 3.51 -0.79
CA LYS A 265 49.30 3.57 -1.68
C LYS A 265 50.46 2.69 -1.16
N HIS A 266 50.66 2.68 0.16
CA HIS A 266 51.67 1.83 0.78
C HIS A 266 51.35 0.34 0.62
N GLU A 267 50.11 -0.06 0.92
CA GLU A 267 49.62 -1.44 0.75
C GLU A 267 49.73 -1.93 -0.70
N LEU A 268 49.32 -1.12 -1.67
CA LEU A 268 49.45 -1.44 -3.09
C LEU A 268 50.88 -1.57 -3.52
N ALA A 269 51.80 -0.70 -3.04
CA ALA A 269 53.21 -0.78 -3.34
C ALA A 269 53.88 -2.01 -2.70
N GLU A 270 53.48 -2.38 -1.48
CA GLU A 270 53.94 -3.61 -0.80
C GLU A 270 53.44 -4.86 -1.53
N ALA A 271 52.16 -4.95 -1.88
CA ALA A 271 51.58 -6.06 -2.65
C ALA A 271 52.34 -6.28 -3.97
N PHE A 272 52.60 -5.19 -4.72
CA PHE A 272 53.36 -5.24 -5.98
C PHE A 272 54.81 -5.67 -5.80
N ARG A 273 55.47 -5.25 -4.68
CA ARG A 273 56.91 -5.53 -4.42
C ARG A 273 57.11 -6.96 -3.92
N THR A 274 56.25 -7.42 -3.02
CA THR A 274 56.33 -8.73 -2.39
C THR A 274 55.74 -9.84 -3.24
N ASN A 275 54.90 -9.50 -4.19
CA ASN A 275 54.09 -10.42 -4.99
C ASN A 275 53.37 -11.46 -4.11
N ALA A 276 52.96 -11.02 -2.89
CA ALA A 276 52.31 -11.89 -1.93
C ALA A 276 50.86 -12.10 -2.31
N ALA A 277 50.44 -13.35 -2.39
CA ALA A 277 49.06 -13.70 -2.61
C ALA A 277 48.19 -13.23 -1.44
N ILE A 278 47.07 -12.60 -1.73
CA ILE A 278 46.01 -12.40 -0.72
C ILE A 278 45.47 -13.78 -0.34
N GLU A 279 45.59 -14.17 0.93
CA GLU A 279 45.06 -15.46 1.38
C GLU A 279 43.53 -15.46 1.22
N ALA A 280 43.00 -16.45 0.47
CA ALA A 280 41.56 -16.74 0.45
C ALA A 280 41.13 -17.17 1.87
N ARG A 281 40.01 -16.69 2.35
CA ARG A 281 39.42 -17.18 3.60
C ARG A 281 39.00 -18.64 3.43
N GLN A 282 39.47 -19.52 4.34
CA GLN A 282 39.12 -20.95 4.31
C GLN A 282 37.64 -21.22 4.48
N ASP A 283 36.87 -20.22 5.02
CA ASP A 283 35.41 -20.29 5.21
C ASP A 283 34.63 -19.56 4.11
N ALA A 284 35.29 -19.14 3.02
CA ALA A 284 34.53 -18.54 1.91
C ALA A 284 33.70 -19.63 1.23
N PRO A 285 32.43 -19.35 0.87
CA PRO A 285 31.64 -20.30 0.11
C PRO A 285 32.38 -20.59 -1.19
N SER A 286 32.82 -21.83 -1.36
CA SER A 286 33.41 -22.33 -2.59
C SER A 286 32.38 -22.16 -3.69
N ASP A 287 32.78 -21.59 -4.83
CA ASP A 287 32.03 -21.76 -6.07
C ASP A 287 32.08 -23.27 -6.39
N ALA A 288 31.21 -24.05 -5.76
CA ALA A 288 30.97 -25.42 -6.13
C ALA A 288 30.41 -25.36 -7.55
N GLU A 289 31.21 -25.88 -8.50
CA GLU A 289 30.74 -26.17 -9.84
C GLU A 289 29.37 -26.79 -9.78
N ASP A 290 28.47 -26.31 -10.66
CA ASP A 290 27.12 -26.82 -10.91
C ASP A 290 27.17 -28.36 -11.14
N GLU A 291 27.27 -29.14 -10.07
CA GLU A 291 26.72 -30.47 -10.08
C GLU A 291 25.20 -30.30 -10.01
N ALA A 292 24.52 -30.59 -11.12
CA ALA A 292 23.11 -30.67 -11.21
C ALA A 292 22.54 -31.38 -9.97
N PRO A 293 21.71 -30.74 -9.14
CA PRO A 293 21.21 -31.34 -7.93
C PRO A 293 20.35 -32.54 -8.32
N THR A 294 20.83 -33.74 -7.98
CA THR A 294 19.97 -34.91 -7.92
C THR A 294 18.86 -34.60 -6.90
N VAL A 295 17.65 -34.52 -7.44
CA VAL A 295 16.41 -34.09 -6.80
C VAL A 295 16.11 -34.96 -5.57
N HIS A 296 16.68 -34.64 -4.44
CA HIS A 296 16.11 -34.93 -3.15
C HIS A 296 15.50 -33.62 -2.62
N GLN A 297 14.29 -33.29 -3.13
CA GLN A 297 13.49 -32.22 -2.53
C GLN A 297 13.40 -32.49 -1.03
N THR A 298 13.99 -31.62 -0.23
CA THR A 298 13.89 -31.70 1.22
C THR A 298 12.40 -31.55 1.63
N ALA A 299 11.99 -32.12 2.76
CA ALA A 299 10.62 -31.96 3.25
C ALA A 299 10.21 -30.48 3.38
N VAL A 300 11.19 -29.60 3.59
CA VAL A 300 11.02 -28.14 3.68
C VAL A 300 10.69 -27.55 2.30
N GLU A 301 11.35 -27.96 1.23
CA GLU A 301 11.07 -27.48 -0.13
C GLU A 301 9.69 -27.90 -0.61
N ARG A 302 9.26 -29.14 -0.35
CA ARG A 302 7.90 -29.60 -0.66
C ARG A 302 6.84 -28.84 0.12
N GLN A 303 7.10 -28.52 1.38
CA GLN A 303 6.16 -27.75 2.20
C GLN A 303 6.04 -26.33 1.68
N GLN A 304 7.14 -25.73 1.22
CA GLN A 304 7.19 -24.41 0.62
C GLN A 304 6.46 -24.37 -0.73
N GLU A 305 6.67 -25.35 -1.61
CA GLU A 305 5.93 -25.51 -2.86
C GLU A 305 4.42 -25.68 -2.64
N LEU A 306 4.01 -26.43 -1.61
CA LEU A 306 2.59 -26.58 -1.25
C LEU A 306 1.98 -25.30 -0.70
N GLU A 307 2.76 -24.51 0.05
CA GLU A 307 2.32 -23.21 0.56
C GLU A 307 2.22 -22.19 -0.60
N ASP A 308 3.19 -22.17 -1.50
CA ASP A 308 3.20 -21.31 -2.68
C ASP A 308 2.04 -21.63 -3.63
N ALA A 309 1.77 -22.90 -3.87
CA ALA A 309 0.60 -23.34 -4.64
C ALA A 309 -0.72 -22.93 -3.97
N ALA A 310 -0.79 -23.02 -2.63
CA ALA A 310 -1.99 -22.67 -1.88
C ALA A 310 -2.27 -21.16 -1.83
N ILE A 311 -1.27 -20.31 -2.06
CA ILE A 311 -1.44 -18.85 -2.11
C ILE A 311 -1.55 -18.30 -3.54
N ALA A 312 -1.21 -19.10 -4.55
CA ALA A 312 -1.20 -18.64 -5.96
C ALA A 312 -2.55 -18.04 -6.41
N GLU A 313 -3.68 -18.64 -5.99
CA GLU A 313 -5.01 -18.11 -6.27
C GLU A 313 -5.23 -16.73 -5.62
N TYR A 314 -4.71 -16.52 -4.41
CA TYR A 314 -4.83 -15.27 -3.69
C TYR A 314 -3.90 -14.21 -4.25
N VAL A 315 -2.71 -14.59 -4.73
CA VAL A 315 -1.81 -13.70 -5.46
C VAL A 315 -2.49 -13.18 -6.73
N ALA A 316 -3.13 -14.05 -7.50
CA ALA A 316 -3.90 -13.64 -8.69
C ALA A 316 -5.07 -12.69 -8.34
N LYS A 317 -5.72 -12.89 -7.19
CA LYS A 317 -6.76 -11.96 -6.70
C LYS A 317 -6.18 -10.59 -6.33
N LEU A 318 -4.94 -10.51 -5.84
CA LEU A 318 -4.30 -9.24 -5.54
C LEU A 318 -4.02 -8.40 -6.79
N ASP A 319 -3.85 -9.03 -7.96
CA ASP A 319 -3.66 -8.31 -9.23
C ASP A 319 -4.92 -7.54 -9.66
N THR A 320 -6.08 -7.85 -9.08
CA THR A 320 -7.33 -7.11 -9.31
C THR A 320 -7.46 -5.88 -8.41
N ILE A 321 -6.56 -5.69 -7.43
CA ILE A 321 -6.60 -4.56 -6.51
C ILE A 321 -5.90 -3.37 -7.16
N GLU A 322 -6.66 -2.29 -7.37
CA GLU A 322 -6.17 -1.05 -7.96
C GLU A 322 -5.85 -0.01 -6.88
N ILE A 323 -4.92 0.91 -7.23
CA ILE A 323 -4.65 2.08 -6.40
C ILE A 323 -5.96 2.86 -6.20
N GLY A 324 -6.28 3.15 -4.94
CA GLY A 324 -7.54 3.79 -4.55
C GLY A 324 -8.57 2.83 -3.96
N ASN A 325 -8.41 1.51 -4.13
CA ASN A 325 -9.31 0.55 -3.51
C ASN A 325 -9.20 0.56 -1.99
N TRP A 326 -10.34 0.43 -1.33
CA TRP A 326 -10.45 0.30 0.11
C TRP A 326 -10.44 -1.16 0.51
N VAL A 327 -9.72 -1.46 1.58
CA VAL A 327 -9.65 -2.80 2.18
C VAL A 327 -9.90 -2.73 3.68
N GLU A 328 -10.38 -3.83 4.24
CA GLU A 328 -10.49 -4.02 5.69
C GLU A 328 -9.52 -5.10 6.13
N PHE A 329 -8.64 -4.74 7.07
CA PHE A 329 -7.78 -5.69 7.77
C PHE A 329 -8.40 -6.06 9.11
N ARG A 330 -8.47 -7.36 9.41
CA ARG A 330 -8.90 -7.89 10.70
C ARG A 330 -7.70 -8.39 11.48
N LEU A 331 -7.47 -7.80 12.65
CA LEU A 331 -6.40 -8.20 13.54
C LEU A 331 -6.75 -9.48 14.33
N VAL A 332 -5.72 -10.13 14.87
CA VAL A 332 -5.87 -11.36 15.67
C VAL A 332 -6.75 -11.16 16.91
N ASN A 333 -6.76 -9.96 17.47
CA ASN A 333 -7.61 -9.58 18.63
C ASN A 333 -9.09 -9.33 18.26
N GLY A 334 -9.47 -9.54 17.00
CA GLY A 334 -10.84 -9.33 16.51
C GLY A 334 -11.18 -7.87 16.13
N THR A 335 -10.27 -6.91 16.37
CA THR A 335 -10.47 -5.55 15.89
C THR A 335 -10.20 -5.46 14.39
N SER A 336 -10.90 -4.58 13.68
CA SER A 336 -10.65 -4.30 12.28
C SER A 336 -10.36 -2.83 12.05
N PHE A 337 -9.58 -2.55 10.99
CA PHE A 337 -9.36 -1.20 10.51
C PHE A 337 -9.45 -1.17 8.99
N ARG A 338 -9.83 0.00 8.47
CA ARG A 338 -10.01 0.23 7.04
C ARG A 338 -8.92 1.16 6.52
N CYS A 339 -8.36 0.81 5.38
CA CYS A 339 -7.33 1.61 4.72
C CYS A 339 -7.47 1.50 3.21
N LYS A 340 -6.86 2.46 2.51
CA LYS A 340 -6.90 2.57 1.06
C LYS A 340 -5.52 2.25 0.50
N LEU A 341 -5.45 1.45 -0.57
CA LEU A 341 -4.21 1.25 -1.31
C LEU A 341 -3.78 2.56 -1.97
N SER A 342 -2.63 3.07 -1.56
CA SER A 342 -2.09 4.34 -2.04
C SER A 342 -1.01 4.17 -3.09
N ALA A 343 -0.14 3.16 -2.93
CA ALA A 343 0.93 2.88 -3.87
C ALA A 343 1.26 1.40 -3.90
N ILE A 344 1.70 0.95 -5.07
CA ILE A 344 2.42 -0.31 -5.28
C ILE A 344 3.84 0.10 -5.67
N ILE A 345 4.84 -0.43 -4.97
CA ILE A 345 6.25 -0.15 -5.21
C ILE A 345 6.86 -1.45 -5.74
N ASP A 346 6.95 -1.54 -7.07
CA ASP A 346 7.32 -2.76 -7.78
C ASP A 346 8.72 -3.25 -7.44
N GLU A 347 9.67 -2.32 -7.18
CA GLU A 347 11.06 -2.65 -6.85
C GLU A 347 11.20 -3.51 -5.58
N ALA A 348 10.24 -3.41 -4.66
CA ALA A 348 10.22 -4.17 -3.42
C ALA A 348 8.97 -5.06 -3.27
N ASP A 349 8.15 -5.16 -4.33
CA ASP A 349 6.85 -5.83 -4.33
C ASP A 349 6.00 -5.45 -3.10
N CYS A 350 5.96 -4.13 -2.80
CA CYS A 350 5.40 -3.58 -1.58
C CYS A 350 4.14 -2.76 -1.84
N PHE A 351 3.08 -3.06 -1.12
CA PHE A 351 1.79 -2.38 -1.14
C PHE A 351 1.69 -1.45 0.06
N VAL A 352 1.51 -0.15 -0.19
CA VAL A 352 1.42 0.88 0.85
C VAL A 352 -0.03 1.30 1.02
N PHE A 353 -0.54 1.15 2.23
CA PHE A 353 -1.91 1.51 2.58
C PHE A 353 -1.94 2.72 3.49
N VAL A 354 -2.91 3.61 3.22
CA VAL A 354 -3.12 4.84 3.97
C VAL A 354 -4.53 4.88 4.57
N ASN A 355 -4.67 5.63 5.64
CA ASN A 355 -5.99 5.95 6.19
C ASN A 355 -6.68 7.04 5.35
N ARG A 356 -7.87 7.44 5.76
CA ARG A 356 -8.67 8.46 5.10
C ARG A 356 -7.99 9.85 5.05
N MET A 357 -7.04 10.12 5.94
CA MET A 357 -6.27 11.37 5.97
C MET A 357 -5.01 11.33 5.07
N GLY A 358 -4.75 10.22 4.39
CA GLY A 358 -3.56 10.03 3.56
C GLY A 358 -2.31 9.62 4.35
N LEU A 359 -2.43 9.35 5.66
CA LEU A 359 -1.34 8.88 6.50
C LEU A 359 -1.15 7.37 6.34
N LYS A 360 0.09 6.92 6.27
CA LYS A 360 0.44 5.50 6.24
C LYS A 360 -0.12 4.76 7.46
N VAL A 361 -0.77 3.63 7.21
CA VAL A 361 -1.28 2.72 8.23
C VAL A 361 -0.44 1.45 8.28
N ILE A 362 -0.22 0.84 7.13
CA ILE A 362 0.52 -0.42 7.01
C ILE A 362 1.17 -0.54 5.63
N GLU A 363 2.27 -1.26 5.57
CA GLU A 363 2.84 -1.77 4.33
C GLU A 363 2.92 -3.29 4.39
N LYS A 364 2.76 -3.95 3.26
CA LYS A 364 2.80 -5.40 3.13
C LYS A 364 3.34 -5.79 1.77
N THR A 365 4.09 -6.89 1.72
CA THR A 365 4.46 -7.52 0.46
C THR A 365 3.27 -8.26 -0.16
N ARG A 366 3.35 -8.58 -1.45
CA ARG A 366 2.34 -9.38 -2.16
C ARG A 366 2.07 -10.72 -1.48
N VAL A 367 3.12 -11.41 -1.08
CA VAL A 367 3.05 -12.70 -0.39
C VAL A 367 2.36 -12.56 0.97
N GLU A 368 2.73 -11.55 1.77
CA GLU A 368 2.07 -11.28 3.05
C GLU A 368 0.58 -10.99 2.88
N LEU A 369 0.21 -10.19 1.87
CA LEU A 369 -1.20 -9.89 1.58
C LEU A 369 -1.98 -11.13 1.15
N ALA A 370 -1.39 -12.01 0.32
CA ALA A 370 -1.99 -13.26 -0.08
C ALA A 370 -2.26 -14.16 1.15
N HIS A 371 -1.31 -14.23 2.09
CA HIS A 371 -1.51 -14.92 3.36
C HIS A 371 -2.63 -14.31 4.23
N GLU A 372 -2.70 -12.97 4.32
CA GLU A 372 -3.78 -12.30 5.06
C GLU A 372 -5.14 -12.56 4.40
N MET A 373 -5.21 -12.56 3.08
CA MET A 373 -6.44 -12.87 2.32
C MET A 373 -6.87 -14.32 2.51
N ARG A 374 -5.93 -15.28 2.40
CA ARG A 374 -6.18 -16.71 2.67
C ARG A 374 -6.72 -16.96 4.07
N ARG A 375 -6.22 -16.23 5.06
CA ARG A 375 -6.68 -16.32 6.46
C ARG A 375 -8.00 -15.59 6.73
N GLY A 376 -8.61 -14.98 5.72
CA GLY A 376 -9.83 -14.19 5.86
C GLY A 376 -9.63 -12.89 6.67
N ARG A 377 -8.39 -12.40 6.76
CA ARG A 377 -8.04 -11.20 7.50
C ARG A 377 -7.90 -9.96 6.61
N LEU A 378 -7.91 -10.13 5.30
CA LEU A 378 -7.96 -9.06 4.32
C LEU A 378 -9.23 -9.21 3.48
N THR A 379 -10.06 -8.16 3.45
CA THR A 379 -11.29 -8.11 2.66
C THR A 379 -11.28 -6.86 1.79
N LEU A 380 -11.54 -7.02 0.49
CA LEU A 380 -11.71 -5.91 -0.44
C LEU A 380 -13.10 -5.31 -0.25
N LEU A 381 -13.17 -3.98 -0.13
CA LEU A 381 -14.43 -3.25 0.01
C LEU A 381 -14.92 -2.78 -1.37
N GLU A 382 -16.18 -3.08 -1.68
CA GLU A 382 -16.79 -2.67 -2.94
C GLU A 382 -17.12 -1.18 -2.94
N GLN A 383 -16.71 -0.46 -3.98
CA GLN A 383 -16.92 0.98 -4.12
C GLN A 383 -18.19 1.36 -4.94
N GLY A 384 -18.99 0.38 -5.31
CA GLY A 384 -20.22 0.59 -6.09
C GLY A 384 -21.27 1.46 -5.36
N ALA A 385 -22.18 2.10 -6.13
CA ALA A 385 -23.27 2.87 -5.56
C ALA A 385 -24.17 1.96 -4.69
N LEU A 386 -24.26 2.25 -3.39
CA LEU A 386 -24.96 1.42 -2.40
C LEU A 386 -26.40 1.15 -2.81
N ILE A 387 -27.13 2.20 -3.22
CA ILE A 387 -28.53 2.08 -3.59
C ILE A 387 -28.71 1.23 -4.85
N ASP A 388 -27.77 1.28 -5.80
CA ASP A 388 -27.85 0.48 -7.02
C ASP A 388 -27.61 -1.00 -6.71
N ARG A 389 -26.66 -1.32 -5.82
CA ARG A 389 -26.44 -2.69 -5.33
C ARG A 389 -27.66 -3.21 -4.58
N ALA A 390 -28.19 -2.40 -3.69
CA ALA A 390 -29.36 -2.75 -2.92
C ALA A 390 -30.58 -3.00 -3.82
N LEU A 391 -30.84 -2.15 -4.80
CA LEU A 391 -31.95 -2.32 -5.74
C LEU A 391 -31.78 -3.58 -6.60
N ASN A 392 -30.57 -3.86 -7.08
CA ASN A 392 -30.29 -5.09 -7.83
C ASN A 392 -30.52 -6.36 -6.98
N ALA A 393 -30.12 -6.33 -5.71
CA ALA A 393 -30.36 -7.43 -4.78
C ALA A 393 -31.86 -7.63 -4.50
N VAL A 394 -32.59 -6.52 -4.27
CA VAL A 394 -34.05 -6.57 -4.05
C VAL A 394 -34.80 -7.11 -5.26
N VAL A 395 -34.45 -6.64 -6.47
CA VAL A 395 -35.04 -7.16 -7.74
C VAL A 395 -34.70 -8.63 -7.95
N GLY A 396 -33.47 -9.05 -7.64
CA GLY A 396 -33.05 -10.45 -7.69
C GLY A 396 -33.89 -11.32 -6.76
N ASN A 397 -34.06 -10.91 -5.50
CA ASN A 397 -34.86 -11.61 -4.50
C ASN A 397 -36.35 -11.70 -4.85
N LEU A 398 -36.90 -10.68 -5.48
CA LEU A 398 -38.30 -10.71 -5.95
C LEU A 398 -38.49 -11.71 -7.11
N ARG A 399 -37.54 -11.78 -8.05
CA ARG A 399 -37.59 -12.76 -9.14
C ARG A 399 -37.49 -14.20 -8.67
N THR A 400 -36.71 -14.48 -7.64
CA THR A 400 -36.57 -15.83 -7.08
C THR A 400 -37.78 -16.27 -6.24
N LYS A 401 -38.58 -15.32 -5.71
CA LYS A 401 -39.82 -15.62 -4.98
C LYS A 401 -41.04 -15.80 -5.88
N THR A 402 -40.96 -15.34 -7.14
CA THR A 402 -42.03 -15.44 -8.14
C THR A 402 -41.82 -16.56 -9.16
N ALA A 403 -40.68 -17.25 -9.12
CA ALA A 403 -40.35 -18.45 -9.88
C ALA A 403 -40.51 -19.69 -9.00
#